data_2800d046274201a44606ba08f82762d0
#
_entry.id   2800d046274201a44606ba08f82762d0
#
_cell.length_a   1.000
_cell.length_b   1.000
_cell.length_c   1.000
_cell.angle_alpha   90.00
_cell.angle_beta   90.00
_cell.angle_gamma   90.00
#
_symmetry.space_group_name_H-M   'P 1'
#
loop_
_entity.id
_entity.type
_entity.pdbx_description
1 polymer ?
#
loop_
_entity_poly.entity_id
_entity_poly.type
_entity_poly.pdbx_seq_one_letter_code
_entity_poly.pdbx_strand_id
1 'polypeptide(L)'
;SKNGRTGRIASFILADNTSNIRVVLWDENHIDLVFKGEININNFVEITNASIRNGELHLGSFSEIKISDKLINNIVVERPFLEKEIVNFSVNENVAVRAFIVNVFEPRFFEICPECRKKVIENECKEHGKVIPEKRCLLSLIIDDGTASVRATLFQDVLERLFSREDLENTGVFAIKKHDFLGKEMVFK
;
A
#
# COMPACT_ATOMS: atom_id res chain seq x y z
N SER A 1 -1.12 24.07 1.21
CA SER A 1 -2.30 24.90 1.01
C SER A 1 -1.87 26.33 0.68
N LYS A 2 -2.49 27.01 -0.29
CA LYS A 2 -2.15 28.39 -0.72
C LYS A 2 -2.38 29.48 0.35
N ASN A 3 -2.97 29.16 1.52
CA ASN A 3 -3.38 30.13 2.53
C ASN A 3 -2.93 29.79 3.97
N GLY A 4 -1.89 28.98 4.17
CA GLY A 4 -1.33 28.77 5.52
C GLY A 4 -2.27 28.10 6.55
N ARG A 5 -3.45 27.64 6.17
CA ARG A 5 -4.34 26.89 7.03
C ARG A 5 -3.96 25.40 7.00
N THR A 6 -3.57 24.86 8.13
CA THR A 6 -3.40 23.42 8.33
C THR A 6 -4.79 22.78 8.39
N GLY A 7 -5.22 22.16 7.29
CA GLY A 7 -6.44 21.33 7.28
C GLY A 7 -6.14 19.93 7.80
N ARG A 8 -7.03 19.37 8.60
CA ARG A 8 -6.99 17.94 8.98
C ARG A 8 -7.68 17.11 7.91
N ILE A 9 -7.18 15.90 7.68
CA ILE A 9 -7.79 14.89 6.81
C ILE A 9 -7.74 13.57 7.57
N ALA A 10 -8.83 12.81 7.52
CA ALA A 10 -8.87 11.45 8.03
C ALA A 10 -9.32 10.47 6.94
N SER A 11 -8.95 9.22 7.05
CA SER A 11 -9.41 8.19 6.13
C SER A 11 -9.51 6.82 6.82
N PHE A 12 -10.45 6.01 6.34
CA PHE A 12 -10.67 4.64 6.78
C PHE A 12 -11.14 3.77 5.60
N ILE A 13 -11.18 2.47 5.80
CA ILE A 13 -11.75 1.53 4.83
C ILE A 13 -13.19 1.24 5.23
N LEU A 14 -14.11 1.42 4.30
CA LEU A 14 -15.50 0.99 4.38
C LEU A 14 -15.67 -0.25 3.52
N ALA A 15 -16.36 -1.25 4.04
CA ALA A 15 -16.58 -2.51 3.35
C ALA A 15 -18.05 -2.95 3.46
N ASP A 16 -18.56 -3.60 2.41
CA ASP A 16 -19.82 -4.30 2.39
C ASP A 16 -19.63 -5.78 1.99
N ASN A 17 -20.69 -6.46 1.61
CA ASN A 17 -20.63 -7.85 1.18
C ASN A 17 -20.17 -8.05 -0.27
N THR A 18 -19.87 -6.98 -0.99
CA THR A 18 -19.41 -7.02 -2.38
C THR A 18 -17.96 -6.60 -2.55
N SER A 19 -17.52 -5.58 -1.82
CA SER A 19 -16.17 -5.01 -1.94
C SER A 19 -15.85 -4.07 -0.77
N ASN A 20 -14.72 -3.39 -0.87
CA ASN A 20 -14.37 -2.29 0.03
C ASN A 20 -13.89 -1.07 -0.74
N ILE A 21 -13.94 0.08 -0.08
CA ILE A 21 -13.52 1.36 -0.63
C ILE A 21 -12.85 2.20 0.45
N ARG A 22 -11.82 2.96 0.08
CA ARG A 22 -11.25 3.95 0.98
C ARG A 22 -12.16 5.17 1.04
N VAL A 23 -12.47 5.60 2.26
CA VAL A 23 -13.25 6.81 2.55
C VAL A 23 -12.28 7.89 3.03
N VAL A 24 -12.39 9.09 2.46
CA VAL A 24 -11.58 10.25 2.80
C VAL A 24 -12.50 11.36 3.33
N LEU A 25 -12.27 11.78 4.57
CA LEU A 25 -13.01 12.83 5.24
C LEU A 25 -12.30 14.17 5.09
N TRP A 26 -12.98 15.16 4.54
CA TRP A 26 -12.48 16.53 4.35
C TRP A 26 -13.10 17.54 5.30
N ASP A 27 -14.28 17.21 5.86
CA ASP A 27 -15.00 18.07 6.79
C ASP A 27 -14.61 17.78 8.23
N GLU A 28 -14.32 18.82 9.01
CA GLU A 28 -13.87 18.69 10.40
C GLU A 28 -14.91 18.03 11.30
N ASN A 29 -16.20 18.23 11.05
CA ASN A 29 -17.27 17.59 11.82
C ASN A 29 -17.22 16.07 11.66
N HIS A 30 -17.03 15.58 10.43
CA HIS A 30 -16.88 14.14 10.19
C HIS A 30 -15.61 13.56 10.82
N ILE A 31 -14.50 14.31 10.75
CA ILE A 31 -13.23 13.92 11.38
C ILE A 31 -13.42 13.81 12.90
N ASP A 32 -14.11 14.75 13.49
CA ASP A 32 -14.37 14.76 14.93
C ASP A 32 -15.21 13.57 15.40
N LEU A 33 -16.16 13.05 14.61
CA LEU A 33 -16.91 11.83 14.94
C LEU A 33 -15.98 10.63 15.15
N VAL A 34 -14.94 10.52 14.34
CA VAL A 34 -13.93 9.47 14.47
C VAL A 34 -13.02 9.72 15.68
N PHE A 35 -12.56 10.97 15.88
CA PHE A 35 -11.69 11.30 17.01
C PHE A 35 -12.37 11.17 18.36
N LYS A 36 -13.65 11.49 18.46
CA LYS A 36 -14.45 11.32 19.69
C LYS A 36 -14.88 9.88 19.95
N GLY A 37 -14.60 8.97 19.00
CA GLY A 37 -14.99 7.58 19.12
C GLY A 37 -16.51 7.35 18.92
N GLU A 38 -17.22 8.30 18.31
CA GLU A 38 -18.61 8.12 17.95
C GLU A 38 -18.76 7.15 16.78
N ILE A 39 -17.75 7.14 15.87
CA ILE A 39 -17.60 6.16 14.80
C ILE A 39 -16.29 5.40 15.02
N ASN A 40 -16.38 4.10 15.17
CA ASN A 40 -15.26 3.18 15.45
C ASN A 40 -15.18 2.06 14.42
N ILE A 41 -14.05 1.34 14.45
CA ILE A 41 -13.89 0.09 13.70
C ILE A 41 -15.00 -0.88 14.10
N ASN A 42 -15.56 -1.58 13.12
CA ASN A 42 -16.69 -2.52 13.22
C ASN A 42 -18.07 -1.85 13.42
N ASN A 43 -18.17 -0.53 13.36
CA ASN A 43 -19.49 0.08 13.24
C ASN A 43 -20.03 -0.05 11.81
N PHE A 44 -21.34 -0.29 11.70
CA PHE A 44 -22.05 -0.13 10.45
C PHE A 44 -22.45 1.34 10.30
N VAL A 45 -22.24 1.90 9.12
CA VAL A 45 -22.53 3.31 8.84
C VAL A 45 -23.32 3.46 7.55
N GLU A 46 -24.20 4.46 7.51
CA GLU A 46 -24.83 4.95 6.31
C GLU A 46 -24.16 6.26 5.88
N ILE A 47 -23.83 6.36 4.60
CA ILE A 47 -23.21 7.54 4.01
C ILE A 47 -24.10 8.03 2.87
N THR A 48 -24.37 9.33 2.86
CA THR A 48 -25.12 10.00 1.79
C THR A 48 -24.36 11.19 1.23
N ASN A 49 -24.66 11.57 -0.01
CA ASN A 49 -24.05 12.70 -0.71
C ASN A 49 -22.52 12.69 -0.78
N ALA A 50 -21.89 11.52 -0.81
CA ALA A 50 -20.46 11.39 -1.02
C ALA A 50 -20.13 11.40 -2.51
N SER A 51 -18.90 11.78 -2.87
CA SER A 51 -18.41 11.77 -4.24
C SER A 51 -17.33 10.73 -4.44
N ILE A 52 -17.31 10.06 -5.59
CA ILE A 52 -16.25 9.11 -5.95
C ILE A 52 -15.19 9.86 -6.79
N ARG A 53 -13.92 9.76 -6.38
CA ARG A 53 -12.77 10.31 -7.09
C ARG A 53 -11.61 9.31 -7.00
N ASN A 54 -11.00 9.00 -8.12
CA ASN A 54 -9.85 8.07 -8.19
C ASN A 54 -10.06 6.72 -7.47
N GLY A 55 -11.30 6.19 -7.48
CA GLY A 55 -11.63 4.95 -6.77
C GLY A 55 -11.74 5.09 -5.25
N GLU A 56 -11.79 6.30 -4.71
CA GLU A 56 -12.01 6.60 -3.30
C GLU A 56 -13.34 7.35 -3.10
N LEU A 57 -13.96 7.18 -1.94
CA LEU A 57 -15.18 7.87 -1.54
C LEU A 57 -14.81 9.11 -0.72
N HIS A 58 -15.13 10.29 -1.23
CA HIS A 58 -14.83 11.57 -0.58
C HIS A 58 -16.06 12.16 0.08
N LEU A 59 -15.93 12.46 1.38
CA LEU A 59 -16.98 13.14 2.17
C LEU A 59 -16.54 14.58 2.43
N GLY A 60 -17.33 15.50 1.89
CA GLY A 60 -17.21 16.94 2.14
C GLY A 60 -18.30 17.46 3.05
N SER A 61 -18.45 18.77 3.13
CA SER A 61 -19.42 19.46 4.02
C SER A 61 -20.91 19.16 3.70
N PHE A 62 -21.21 18.68 2.51
CA PHE A 62 -22.59 18.28 2.12
C PHE A 62 -22.85 16.79 2.31
N SER A 63 -21.84 16.03 2.66
CA SER A 63 -21.97 14.59 2.93
C SER A 63 -22.48 14.38 4.34
N GLU A 64 -23.17 13.27 4.56
CA GLU A 64 -23.59 12.82 5.88
C GLU A 64 -23.03 11.42 6.15
N ILE A 65 -22.60 11.18 7.36
CA ILE A 65 -22.23 9.87 7.87
C ILE A 65 -22.90 9.65 9.23
N LYS A 66 -23.56 8.52 9.40
CA LYS A 66 -24.22 8.15 10.66
C LYS A 66 -24.10 6.66 10.91
N ILE A 67 -24.17 6.26 12.19
CA ILE A 67 -24.27 4.86 12.57
C ILE A 67 -25.58 4.29 12.04
N SER A 68 -25.52 3.07 11.53
CA SER A 68 -26.65 2.31 11.03
C SER A 68 -26.91 1.09 11.91
N ASP A 69 -28.18 0.81 12.18
CA ASP A 69 -28.61 -0.42 12.85
C ASP A 69 -28.72 -1.61 11.88
N LYS A 70 -28.56 -1.36 10.58
CA LYS A 70 -28.58 -2.41 9.56
C LYS A 70 -27.29 -3.20 9.55
N LEU A 71 -27.37 -4.50 9.79
CA LEU A 71 -26.22 -5.40 9.75
C LEU A 71 -26.03 -5.94 8.34
N ILE A 72 -24.76 -5.99 7.92
CA ILE A 72 -24.34 -6.62 6.65
C ILE A 72 -23.54 -7.88 7.00
N ASN A 73 -23.92 -9.01 6.42
CA ASN A 73 -23.21 -10.27 6.60
C ASN A 73 -22.17 -10.44 5.48
N ASN A 74 -21.13 -11.25 5.75
CA ASN A 74 -20.08 -11.59 4.79
C ASN A 74 -19.31 -10.39 4.24
N ILE A 75 -18.86 -9.50 5.13
CA ILE A 75 -18.16 -8.26 4.78
C ILE A 75 -16.81 -8.59 4.13
N VAL A 76 -16.54 -7.98 2.96
CA VAL A 76 -15.29 -8.12 2.20
C VAL A 76 -14.29 -7.06 2.63
N VAL A 77 -13.55 -7.31 3.69
CA VAL A 77 -12.56 -6.36 4.25
C VAL A 77 -11.31 -6.24 3.37
N GLU A 78 -10.88 -7.36 2.78
CA GLU A 78 -9.74 -7.36 1.86
C GLU A 78 -10.23 -7.20 0.42
N ARG A 79 -9.58 -6.33 -0.35
CA ARG A 79 -9.84 -6.29 -1.80
C ARG A 79 -9.33 -7.59 -2.41
N PRO A 80 -10.19 -8.36 -3.07
CA PRO A 80 -9.72 -9.51 -3.82
C PRO A 80 -8.73 -9.03 -4.89
N PHE A 81 -7.60 -9.70 -4.99
CA PHE A 81 -6.71 -9.48 -6.12
C PHE A 81 -7.39 -10.03 -7.37
N LEU A 82 -7.44 -9.22 -8.42
CA LEU A 82 -7.89 -9.67 -9.74
C LEU A 82 -6.78 -10.54 -10.35
N GLU A 83 -7.08 -11.80 -10.61
CA GLU A 83 -6.18 -12.63 -11.42
C GLU A 83 -6.19 -12.12 -12.86
N LYS A 84 -5.03 -11.69 -13.34
CA LYS A 84 -4.86 -11.14 -14.69
C LYS A 84 -3.53 -11.58 -15.28
N GLU A 85 -3.53 -11.73 -16.59
CA GLU A 85 -2.32 -11.83 -17.40
C GLU A 85 -1.62 -10.46 -17.46
N ILE A 86 -0.29 -10.46 -17.54
CA ILE A 86 0.54 -9.24 -17.53
C ILE A 86 0.16 -8.29 -18.68
N VAL A 87 -0.16 -8.83 -19.86
CA VAL A 87 -0.59 -8.03 -21.03
C VAL A 87 -1.84 -7.19 -20.74
N ASN A 88 -2.65 -7.60 -19.77
CA ASN A 88 -3.92 -6.95 -19.40
C ASN A 88 -3.81 -6.04 -18.17
N PHE A 89 -2.60 -5.77 -17.66
CA PHE A 89 -2.40 -4.91 -16.50
C PHE A 89 -2.77 -3.46 -16.82
N SER A 90 -3.43 -2.82 -15.88
CA SER A 90 -3.72 -1.39 -15.93
C SER A 90 -3.13 -0.67 -14.71
N VAL A 91 -2.92 0.62 -14.84
CA VAL A 91 -2.34 1.44 -13.77
C VAL A 91 -3.28 1.51 -12.56
N ASN A 92 -2.72 1.41 -11.35
CA ASN A 92 -3.44 1.47 -10.06
C ASN A 92 -4.42 0.31 -9.80
N GLU A 93 -4.20 -0.85 -10.39
CA GLU A 93 -4.94 -2.07 -10.07
C GLU A 93 -4.19 -2.93 -9.03
N ASN A 94 -4.95 -3.61 -8.18
CA ASN A 94 -4.46 -4.70 -7.35
C ASN A 94 -4.67 -6.00 -8.10
N VAL A 95 -3.59 -6.61 -8.53
CA VAL A 95 -3.62 -7.81 -9.36
C VAL A 95 -2.90 -8.97 -8.69
N ALA A 96 -3.34 -10.19 -8.99
CA ALA A 96 -2.58 -11.40 -8.76
C ALA A 96 -2.19 -11.98 -10.12
N VAL A 97 -0.93 -12.38 -10.25
CA VAL A 97 -0.43 -13.04 -11.45
C VAL A 97 0.45 -14.23 -11.08
N ARG A 98 0.30 -15.32 -11.79
CA ARG A 98 1.21 -16.46 -11.76
C ARG A 98 2.24 -16.26 -12.87
N ALA A 99 3.50 -16.12 -12.52
CA ALA A 99 4.56 -15.80 -13.46
C ALA A 99 5.90 -16.40 -13.06
N PHE A 100 6.80 -16.52 -14.03
CA PHE A 100 8.19 -16.93 -13.82
C PHE A 100 9.08 -15.75 -13.55
N ILE A 101 10.07 -15.93 -12.68
CA ILE A 101 11.12 -14.94 -12.47
C ILE A 101 12.17 -15.12 -13.57
N VAL A 102 12.26 -14.16 -14.50
CA VAL A 102 13.20 -14.24 -15.63
C VAL A 102 14.47 -13.41 -15.42
N ASN A 103 14.43 -12.45 -14.51
CA ASN A 103 15.63 -11.71 -14.10
C ASN A 103 15.52 -11.20 -12.66
N VAL A 104 16.64 -11.12 -11.94
CA VAL A 104 16.75 -10.57 -10.60
C VAL A 104 17.91 -9.56 -10.61
N PHE A 105 17.63 -8.31 -10.23
CA PHE A 105 18.63 -7.25 -10.15
C PHE A 105 19.33 -7.28 -8.79
N GLU A 106 20.41 -6.52 -8.66
CA GLU A 106 21.09 -6.36 -7.37
C GLU A 106 20.21 -5.56 -6.39
N PRO A 107 20.24 -5.91 -5.08
CA PRO A 107 19.49 -5.21 -4.05
C PRO A 107 19.97 -3.76 -3.93
N ARG A 108 19.04 -2.84 -3.71
CA ARG A 108 19.32 -1.43 -3.50
C ARG A 108 18.98 -1.03 -2.08
N PHE A 109 19.95 -0.46 -1.38
CA PHE A 109 19.79 0.04 -0.03
C PHE A 109 19.56 1.56 -0.05
N PHE A 110 18.72 2.02 0.86
CA PHE A 110 18.46 3.45 1.06
C PHE A 110 18.09 3.71 2.52
N GLU A 111 18.24 4.94 2.93
CA GLU A 111 18.00 5.38 4.29
C GLU A 111 16.72 6.19 4.39
N ILE A 112 15.91 5.91 5.42
CA ILE A 112 14.65 6.59 5.71
C ILE A 112 14.62 7.12 7.13
N CYS A 113 13.85 8.17 7.32
CA CYS A 113 13.53 8.69 8.63
C CYS A 113 12.60 7.72 9.38
N PRO A 114 12.92 7.34 10.65
CA PRO A 114 12.07 6.42 11.42
C PRO A 114 10.69 7.00 11.74
N GLU A 115 10.55 8.33 11.77
CA GLU A 115 9.29 9.01 12.12
C GLU A 115 8.35 9.17 10.91
N CYS A 116 8.86 9.75 9.79
CA CYS A 116 8.01 10.04 8.62
C CYS A 116 8.24 9.12 7.42
N ARG A 117 9.19 8.18 7.51
CA ARG A 117 9.56 7.21 6.45
C ARG A 117 10.02 7.85 5.13
N LYS A 118 10.28 9.16 5.13
CA LYS A 118 10.85 9.83 3.96
C LYS A 118 12.34 9.58 3.85
N LYS A 119 12.85 9.65 2.62
CA LYS A 119 14.28 9.47 2.34
C LYS A 119 15.11 10.48 3.14
N VAL A 120 16.19 9.99 3.75
CA VAL A 120 17.19 10.76 4.49
C VAL A 120 18.45 10.90 3.62
N ILE A 121 19.11 12.04 3.70
CA ILE A 121 20.39 12.32 3.05
C ILE A 121 21.32 12.85 4.13
N GLU A 122 22.50 12.26 4.27
CA GLU A 122 23.52 12.67 5.26
C GLU A 122 22.97 12.74 6.72
N ASN A 123 22.14 11.76 7.09
CA ASN A 123 21.45 11.69 8.40
C ASN A 123 20.52 12.88 8.70
N GLU A 124 20.05 13.60 7.66
CA GLU A 124 19.16 14.73 7.81
C GLU A 124 17.83 14.48 7.11
N CYS A 125 16.74 14.56 7.88
CA CYS A 125 15.37 14.53 7.38
C CYS A 125 14.86 15.97 7.19
N LYS A 126 14.21 16.24 6.08
CA LYS A 126 13.66 17.58 5.79
C LYS A 126 12.63 18.07 6.80
N GLU A 127 11.96 17.15 7.50
CA GLU A 127 10.89 17.46 8.46
C GLU A 127 11.35 17.33 9.91
N HIS A 128 12.28 16.41 10.22
CA HIS A 128 12.69 16.10 11.58
C HIS A 128 14.16 16.49 11.89
N GLY A 129 14.86 17.10 10.93
CA GLY A 129 16.26 17.48 11.09
C GLY A 129 17.19 16.24 11.21
N LYS A 130 18.16 16.31 12.12
CA LYS A 130 19.11 15.21 12.33
C LYS A 130 18.41 14.00 12.97
N VAL A 131 18.49 12.86 12.30
CA VAL A 131 17.91 11.58 12.74
C VAL A 131 18.94 10.45 12.62
N ILE A 132 18.74 9.37 13.36
CA ILE A 132 19.43 8.11 13.11
C ILE A 132 18.59 7.37 12.06
N PRO A 133 19.07 7.25 10.81
CA PRO A 133 18.27 6.70 9.74
C PRO A 133 18.06 5.20 9.88
N GLU A 134 16.94 4.72 9.40
CA GLU A 134 16.64 3.31 9.23
C GLU A 134 17.03 2.87 7.81
N LYS A 135 17.91 1.86 7.71
CA LYS A 135 18.33 1.30 6.42
C LYS A 135 17.27 0.33 5.90
N ARG A 136 16.76 0.59 4.72
CA ARG A 136 15.80 -0.23 3.99
C ARG A 136 16.41 -0.80 2.72
N CYS A 137 15.83 -1.88 2.24
CA CYS A 137 16.21 -2.53 1.00
C CYS A 137 15.01 -2.68 0.06
N LEU A 138 15.27 -2.60 -1.22
CA LEU A 138 14.37 -3.01 -2.28
C LEU A 138 15.10 -3.90 -3.29
N LEU A 139 14.38 -4.83 -3.89
CA LEU A 139 14.86 -5.71 -4.93
C LEU A 139 13.93 -5.63 -6.14
N SER A 140 14.48 -5.38 -7.31
CA SER A 140 13.72 -5.44 -8.56
C SER A 140 13.94 -6.77 -9.24
N LEU A 141 12.89 -7.29 -9.85
CA LEU A 141 12.94 -8.46 -10.71
C LEU A 141 12.11 -8.22 -11.97
N ILE A 142 12.32 -9.06 -12.97
CA ILE A 142 11.43 -9.15 -14.12
C ILE A 142 10.69 -10.47 -14.01
N ILE A 143 9.37 -10.39 -14.13
CA ILE A 143 8.48 -11.55 -14.16
C ILE A 143 7.81 -11.64 -15.52
N ASP A 144 7.52 -12.86 -15.95
CA ASP A 144 6.93 -13.19 -17.26
C ASP A 144 5.93 -14.32 -17.08
N ASP A 145 4.72 -14.16 -17.61
CA ASP A 145 3.64 -15.15 -17.56
C ASP A 145 3.38 -15.82 -18.93
N GLY A 146 4.25 -15.54 -19.91
CA GLY A 146 4.10 -16.00 -21.29
C GLY A 146 3.28 -15.06 -22.18
N THR A 147 2.59 -14.06 -21.63
CA THR A 147 1.86 -13.04 -22.40
C THR A 147 2.64 -11.75 -22.54
N ALA A 148 3.37 -11.37 -21.51
CA ALA A 148 4.27 -10.21 -21.46
C ALA A 148 5.22 -10.30 -20.25
N SER A 149 6.21 -9.41 -20.24
CA SER A 149 7.11 -9.26 -19.09
C SER A 149 6.89 -7.91 -18.40
N VAL A 150 7.03 -7.87 -17.08
CA VAL A 150 6.94 -6.64 -16.30
C VAL A 150 7.99 -6.59 -15.20
N ARG A 151 8.45 -5.38 -14.86
CA ARG A 151 9.32 -5.18 -13.70
C ARG A 151 8.49 -5.13 -12.42
N ALA A 152 8.76 -6.05 -11.50
CA ALA A 152 8.24 -6.03 -10.15
C ALA A 152 9.29 -5.49 -9.17
N THR A 153 8.86 -4.80 -8.12
CA THR A 153 9.74 -4.34 -7.05
C THR A 153 9.25 -4.89 -5.72
N LEU A 154 10.12 -5.65 -5.06
CA LEU A 154 9.90 -6.17 -3.73
C LEU A 154 10.44 -5.19 -2.70
N PHE A 155 9.62 -4.83 -1.73
CA PHE A 155 10.01 -3.98 -0.61
C PHE A 155 10.41 -4.82 0.61
N GLN A 156 10.97 -4.17 1.62
CA GLN A 156 11.52 -4.76 2.83
C GLN A 156 10.64 -5.89 3.42
N ASP A 157 9.35 -5.64 3.59
CA ASP A 157 8.43 -6.56 4.25
C ASP A 157 8.27 -7.91 3.51
N VAL A 158 8.42 -7.90 2.18
CA VAL A 158 8.41 -9.10 1.34
C VAL A 158 9.80 -9.74 1.30
N LEU A 159 10.85 -8.91 1.23
CA LEU A 159 12.24 -9.39 1.16
C LEU A 159 12.64 -10.18 2.40
N GLU A 160 12.23 -9.75 3.60
CA GLU A 160 12.54 -10.44 4.86
C GLU A 160 11.94 -11.85 4.97
N ARG A 161 10.93 -12.16 4.14
CA ARG A 161 10.36 -13.51 4.03
C ARG A 161 11.15 -14.43 3.10
N LEU A 162 11.95 -13.85 2.20
CA LEU A 162 12.66 -14.57 1.13
C LEU A 162 14.17 -14.64 1.38
N PHE A 163 14.73 -13.62 2.03
CA PHE A 163 16.16 -13.45 2.23
C PHE A 163 16.46 -12.98 3.66
N SER A 164 17.55 -13.46 4.23
CA SER A 164 18.09 -12.81 5.42
C SER A 164 18.77 -11.49 5.03
N ARG A 165 18.98 -10.61 6.01
CA ARG A 165 19.68 -9.34 5.78
C ARG A 165 21.12 -9.56 5.30
N GLU A 166 21.80 -10.56 5.85
CA GLU A 166 23.15 -10.94 5.44
C GLU A 166 23.20 -11.39 3.97
N ASP A 167 22.17 -12.11 3.51
CA ASP A 167 22.07 -12.55 2.13
C ASP A 167 22.02 -11.38 1.16
N LEU A 168 21.29 -10.33 1.54
CA LEU A 168 21.12 -9.14 0.70
C LEU A 168 22.35 -8.21 0.74
N GLU A 169 23.07 -8.13 1.86
CA GLU A 169 24.23 -7.26 2.03
C GLU A 169 25.52 -7.88 1.45
N ASN A 170 25.60 -9.21 1.36
CA ASN A 170 26.74 -9.91 0.80
C ASN A 170 26.53 -10.23 -0.67
N THR A 171 27.22 -9.52 -1.56
CA THR A 171 27.07 -9.67 -3.01
C THR A 171 27.37 -11.08 -3.52
N GLY A 172 28.34 -11.78 -2.91
CA GLY A 172 28.67 -13.16 -3.28
C GLY A 172 27.59 -14.17 -2.89
N VAL A 173 27.05 -14.04 -1.68
CA VAL A 173 25.96 -14.88 -1.20
C VAL A 173 24.69 -14.59 -1.99
N PHE A 174 24.41 -13.31 -2.23
CA PHE A 174 23.25 -12.91 -3.03
C PHE A 174 23.33 -13.46 -4.46
N ALA A 175 24.50 -13.40 -5.10
CA ALA A 175 24.69 -13.94 -6.46
C ALA A 175 24.37 -15.44 -6.55
N ILE A 176 24.69 -16.22 -5.53
CA ILE A 176 24.31 -17.64 -5.48
C ILE A 176 22.79 -17.78 -5.28
N LYS A 177 22.23 -17.10 -4.29
CA LYS A 177 20.81 -17.20 -3.96
C LYS A 177 19.89 -16.71 -5.07
N LYS A 178 20.28 -15.66 -5.80
CA LYS A 178 19.45 -15.18 -6.92
C LYS A 178 19.28 -16.22 -8.03
N HIS A 179 20.26 -17.10 -8.24
CA HIS A 179 20.14 -18.20 -9.18
C HIS A 179 19.01 -19.17 -8.81
N ASP A 180 18.76 -19.33 -7.51
CA ASP A 180 17.67 -20.20 -7.03
C ASP A 180 16.29 -19.62 -7.35
N PHE A 181 16.19 -18.33 -7.62
CA PHE A 181 14.94 -17.65 -7.98
C PHE A 181 14.69 -17.63 -9.49
N LEU A 182 15.73 -17.66 -10.31
CA LEU A 182 15.60 -17.66 -11.77
C LEU A 182 14.87 -18.90 -12.24
N GLY A 183 13.85 -18.72 -13.08
CA GLY A 183 13.01 -19.78 -13.60
C GLY A 183 11.98 -20.36 -12.62
N LYS A 184 11.89 -19.82 -11.38
CA LYS A 184 10.80 -20.22 -10.48
C LYS A 184 9.50 -19.58 -10.87
N GLU A 185 8.44 -20.39 -10.87
CA GLU A 185 7.07 -19.93 -10.95
C GLU A 185 6.56 -19.51 -9.56
N MET A 186 5.98 -18.33 -9.46
CA MET A 186 5.41 -17.81 -8.23
C MET A 186 4.12 -17.04 -8.50
N VAL A 187 3.32 -16.85 -7.45
CA VAL A 187 2.15 -15.97 -7.48
C VAL A 187 2.55 -14.63 -6.87
N PHE A 188 2.46 -13.59 -7.66
CA PHE A 188 2.70 -12.19 -7.25
C PHE A 188 1.36 -11.50 -6.98
N LYS A 189 1.33 -10.69 -5.91
CA LYS A 189 0.15 -9.93 -5.49
C LYS A 189 0.55 -8.50 -5.15
#